data_206f4269dfab9f2fb6c5d6e54f388bb8
#
_entry.id   206f4269dfab9f2fb6c5d6e54f388bb8
#
_cell.length_a   1.000
_cell.length_b   1.000
_cell.length_c   1.000
_cell.angle_alpha   90.00
_cell.angle_beta   90.00
_cell.angle_gamma   90.00
#
_symmetry.space_group_name_H-M   'P 1'
#
loop_
_entity.id
_entity.type
_entity.pdbx_description
1 polymer ?
#
loop_
_entity_poly.entity_id
_entity_poly.type
_entity_poly.pdbx_seq_one_letter_code
_entity_poly.pdbx_strand_id
1 'polypeptide(L)'
;SIDNIFNNHGISDGKRAEFILRSFIQHKFNIDDITFAELYKLTNKNLLIIGTNFTHAREEVFSHTNTPDMSVITAVRISMSIPVFFTPVLYNNCYYVDGSIKNNFPIKYCNKYTTIGLYVRNNNDTCNNEISSIVSIILGCANIIADTINHKDIHLCDTIIQIDNYKHEMVNFDFTIDTKMKLLKLGHKYAKKFIKDLPRKICIAIINKIIDDVCNFI
;
A
#
# COMPACT_ATOMS: atom_id res chain seq x y z
N SER A 1 9.45 -6.54 22.14
CA SER A 1 9.69 -6.07 23.52
C SER A 1 9.71 -4.54 23.50
N ILE A 2 9.39 -3.91 24.63
CA ILE A 2 9.42 -2.43 24.80
C ILE A 2 10.84 -1.90 24.49
N ASP A 3 11.87 -2.64 24.83
CA ASP A 3 13.27 -2.30 24.51
C ASP A 3 13.54 -2.15 23.01
N ASN A 4 12.87 -2.92 22.15
CA ASN A 4 13.01 -2.78 20.69
C ASN A 4 12.43 -1.45 20.20
N ILE A 5 11.35 -0.96 20.80
CA ILE A 5 10.76 0.32 20.42
C ILE A 5 11.71 1.46 20.73
N PHE A 6 12.35 1.42 21.91
CA PHE A 6 13.26 2.49 22.33
C PHE A 6 14.63 2.42 21.64
N ASN A 7 15.17 1.22 21.40
CA ASN A 7 16.53 1.06 20.84
C ASN A 7 16.53 0.99 19.31
N ASN A 8 15.49 0.41 18.72
CA ASN A 8 15.40 0.18 17.26
C ASN A 8 14.30 1.02 16.58
N HIS A 9 13.59 1.86 17.35
CA HIS A 9 12.52 2.73 16.85
C HIS A 9 11.36 1.98 16.20
N GLY A 10 11.16 0.69 16.51
CA GLY A 10 10.08 -0.15 15.99
C GLY A 10 10.07 -1.55 16.61
N ILE A 11 8.91 -2.21 16.55
CA ILE A 11 8.73 -3.56 17.08
C ILE A 11 9.44 -4.60 16.20
N SER A 12 9.45 -4.39 14.88
CA SER A 12 10.02 -5.30 13.88
C SER A 12 10.95 -4.55 12.93
N ASP A 13 12.07 -5.20 12.57
CA ASP A 13 13.01 -4.69 11.55
C ASP A 13 12.54 -4.93 10.10
N GLY A 14 11.43 -5.64 9.89
CA GLY A 14 10.85 -5.93 8.59
C GLY A 14 11.58 -6.97 7.75
N LYS A 15 12.67 -7.57 8.23
CA LYS A 15 13.45 -8.57 7.48
C LYS A 15 12.63 -9.76 6.99
N ARG A 16 11.63 -10.18 7.77
CA ARG A 16 10.73 -11.27 7.35
C ARG A 16 9.92 -10.89 6.11
N ALA A 17 9.44 -9.65 6.04
CA ALA A 17 8.73 -9.16 4.87
C ALA A 17 9.66 -9.06 3.65
N GLU A 18 10.88 -8.54 3.84
CA GLU A 18 11.90 -8.51 2.78
C GLU A 18 12.23 -9.92 2.26
N PHE A 19 12.38 -10.90 3.15
CA PHE A 19 12.61 -12.28 2.76
C PHE A 19 11.48 -12.85 1.89
N ILE A 20 10.23 -12.57 2.25
CA ILE A 20 9.06 -12.99 1.46
C ILE A 20 9.06 -12.32 0.09
N LEU A 21 9.34 -11.01 0.04
CA LEU A 21 9.43 -10.27 -1.22
C LEU A 21 10.54 -10.81 -2.13
N ARG A 22 11.72 -11.09 -1.56
CA ARG A 22 12.83 -11.73 -2.28
C ARG A 22 12.42 -13.09 -2.86
N SER A 23 11.71 -13.90 -2.07
CA SER A 23 11.22 -15.21 -2.52
C SER A 23 10.26 -15.09 -3.71
N PHE A 24 9.40 -14.08 -3.74
CA PHE A 24 8.54 -13.82 -4.91
C PHE A 24 9.33 -13.37 -6.14
N ILE A 25 10.29 -12.47 -5.97
CA ILE A 25 11.14 -12.01 -7.07
C ILE A 25 11.98 -13.16 -7.61
N GLN A 26 12.60 -13.96 -6.73
CA GLN A 26 13.37 -15.15 -7.10
C GLN A 26 12.52 -16.16 -7.88
N HIS A 27 11.30 -16.43 -7.40
CA HIS A 27 10.41 -17.36 -8.08
C HIS A 27 9.98 -16.85 -9.47
N LYS A 28 9.76 -15.52 -9.62
CA LYS A 28 9.22 -14.96 -10.85
C LYS A 28 10.32 -14.66 -11.89
N PHE A 29 11.47 -14.14 -11.46
CA PHE A 29 12.50 -13.60 -12.34
C PHE A 29 13.84 -14.34 -12.24
N ASN A 30 13.95 -15.30 -11.32
CA ASN A 30 15.18 -16.03 -11.02
C ASN A 30 16.37 -15.14 -10.60
N ILE A 31 16.09 -14.06 -9.90
CA ILE A 31 17.05 -13.11 -9.32
C ILE A 31 16.66 -12.76 -7.88
N ASP A 32 17.61 -12.41 -7.02
CA ASP A 32 17.35 -12.16 -5.60
C ASP A 32 16.76 -10.79 -5.32
N ASP A 33 17.01 -9.81 -6.18
CA ASP A 33 16.52 -8.44 -6.08
C ASP A 33 16.36 -7.85 -7.47
N ILE A 34 15.57 -6.81 -7.60
CA ILE A 34 15.29 -6.14 -8.86
C ILE A 34 15.17 -4.62 -8.64
N THR A 35 15.82 -3.84 -9.48
CA THR A 35 15.67 -2.39 -9.51
C THR A 35 14.42 -1.99 -10.27
N PHE A 36 13.97 -0.74 -10.08
CA PHE A 36 12.83 -0.22 -10.86
C PHE A 36 13.11 -0.21 -12.36
N ALA A 37 14.34 0.11 -12.79
CA ALA A 37 14.73 0.10 -14.20
C ALA A 37 14.69 -1.30 -14.79
N GLU A 38 15.21 -2.30 -14.08
CA GLU A 38 15.17 -3.71 -14.50
C GLU A 38 13.75 -4.23 -14.57
N LEU A 39 12.93 -3.96 -13.54
CA LEU A 39 11.52 -4.35 -13.54
C LEU A 39 10.77 -3.77 -14.74
N TYR A 40 10.97 -2.47 -15.02
CA TYR A 40 10.36 -1.84 -16.18
C TYR A 40 10.82 -2.47 -17.50
N LYS A 41 12.13 -2.71 -17.65
CA LYS A 41 12.70 -3.36 -18.83
C LYS A 41 12.15 -4.76 -19.07
N LEU A 42 11.96 -5.55 -18.00
CA LEU A 42 11.47 -6.92 -18.10
C LEU A 42 9.96 -7.00 -18.34
N THR A 43 9.19 -6.07 -17.80
CA THR A 43 7.73 -6.18 -17.77
C THR A 43 7.00 -5.13 -18.60
N ASN A 44 7.69 -4.07 -19.03
CA ASN A 44 7.10 -2.86 -19.61
C ASN A 44 5.97 -2.26 -18.75
N LYS A 45 5.98 -2.53 -17.42
CA LYS A 45 5.00 -2.01 -16.45
C LYS A 45 5.65 -0.93 -15.59
N ASN A 46 4.97 0.21 -15.47
CA ASN A 46 5.41 1.27 -14.58
C ASN A 46 4.87 1.03 -13.16
N LEU A 47 5.76 0.71 -12.24
CA LEU A 47 5.46 0.60 -10.82
C LEU A 47 5.77 1.93 -10.14
N LEU A 48 4.80 2.46 -9.39
CA LEU A 48 4.97 3.63 -8.52
C LEU A 48 4.76 3.19 -7.07
N ILE A 49 5.71 3.52 -6.21
CA ILE A 49 5.62 3.27 -4.76
C ILE A 49 5.81 4.58 -4.04
N ILE A 50 4.99 4.82 -3.02
CA ILE A 50 5.05 6.05 -2.22
C ILE A 50 5.72 5.75 -0.89
N GLY A 51 6.67 6.61 -0.53
CA GLY A 51 7.27 6.67 0.80
C GLY A 51 7.13 8.06 1.40
N THR A 52 7.20 8.14 2.72
CA THR A 52 7.33 9.42 3.42
C THR A 52 8.77 9.60 3.84
N ASN A 53 9.45 10.58 3.23
CA ASN A 53 10.76 11.03 3.70
C ASN A 53 10.57 11.78 5.02
N PHE A 54 10.93 11.09 6.12
CA PHE A 54 10.76 11.63 7.47
C PHE A 54 11.75 12.77 7.74
N THR A 55 12.98 12.66 7.21
CA THR A 55 14.03 13.68 7.38
C THR A 55 13.63 15.02 6.79
N HIS A 56 12.96 15.00 5.62
CA HIS A 56 12.56 16.22 4.90
C HIS A 56 11.06 16.50 4.97
N ALA A 57 10.29 15.71 5.75
CA ALA A 57 8.85 15.86 5.97
C ALA A 57 8.01 15.93 4.68
N ARG A 58 8.38 15.19 3.62
CA ARG A 58 7.71 15.18 2.32
C ARG A 58 7.41 13.77 1.82
N GLU A 59 6.44 13.66 0.90
CA GLU A 59 6.27 12.43 0.15
C GLU A 59 7.36 12.28 -0.91
N GLU A 60 7.71 11.04 -1.22
CA GLU A 60 8.58 10.70 -2.34
C GLU A 60 7.99 9.54 -3.13
N VAL A 61 8.12 9.63 -4.46
CA VAL A 61 7.64 8.63 -5.41
C VAL A 61 8.83 7.87 -5.95
N PHE A 62 8.87 6.59 -5.68
CA PHE A 62 9.87 5.68 -6.21
C PHE A 62 9.34 5.03 -7.49
N SER A 63 10.13 5.07 -8.56
CA SER A 63 9.75 4.55 -9.87
C SER A 63 10.97 4.40 -10.78
N HIS A 64 10.78 3.77 -11.94
CA HIS A 64 11.86 3.68 -12.94
C HIS A 64 12.31 5.04 -13.49
N THR A 65 11.49 6.09 -13.38
CA THR A 65 11.84 7.44 -13.82
C THR A 65 12.52 8.26 -12.73
N ASN A 66 12.10 8.10 -11.47
CA ASN A 66 12.59 8.93 -10.37
C ASN A 66 13.78 8.30 -9.62
N THR A 67 13.75 6.98 -9.49
CA THR A 67 14.75 6.20 -8.73
C THR A 67 15.07 4.88 -9.46
N PRO A 68 15.61 4.95 -10.70
CA PRO A 68 15.80 3.77 -11.56
C PRO A 68 16.63 2.66 -10.90
N ASP A 69 17.68 3.02 -10.17
CA ASP A 69 18.62 2.10 -9.55
C ASP A 69 18.21 1.63 -8.16
N MET A 70 17.09 2.13 -7.64
CA MET A 70 16.59 1.70 -6.33
C MET A 70 15.99 0.30 -6.40
N SER A 71 16.31 -0.53 -5.41
CA SER A 71 15.67 -1.83 -5.20
C SER A 71 14.17 -1.66 -4.98
N VAL A 72 13.38 -2.43 -5.71
CA VAL A 72 11.92 -2.49 -5.51
C VAL A 72 11.59 -3.00 -4.11
N ILE A 73 12.36 -3.96 -3.59
CA ILE A 73 12.18 -4.48 -2.22
C ILE A 73 12.38 -3.36 -1.19
N THR A 74 13.43 -2.54 -1.35
CA THR A 74 13.68 -1.40 -0.47
C THR A 74 12.53 -0.40 -0.51
N ALA A 75 12.01 -0.08 -1.68
CA ALA A 75 10.87 0.83 -1.83
C ALA A 75 9.60 0.27 -1.17
N VAL A 76 9.29 -1.02 -1.37
CA VAL A 76 8.17 -1.68 -0.69
C VAL A 76 8.38 -1.69 0.81
N ARG A 77 9.61 -1.97 1.28
CA ARG A 77 9.95 -1.95 2.70
C ARG A 77 9.72 -0.57 3.32
N ILE A 78 10.08 0.51 2.62
CA ILE A 78 9.76 1.88 3.01
C ILE A 78 8.24 2.07 3.09
N SER A 79 7.52 1.74 2.02
CA SER A 79 6.09 2.00 1.90
C SER A 79 5.23 1.25 2.93
N MET A 80 5.76 0.18 3.52
CA MET A 80 5.11 -0.58 4.59
C MET A 80 5.63 -0.27 6.00
N SER A 81 6.51 0.73 6.15
CA SER A 81 7.15 1.07 7.43
C SER A 81 6.22 1.88 8.33
N ILE A 82 5.12 1.26 8.77
CA ILE A 82 4.17 1.87 9.71
C ILE A 82 4.93 2.21 11.01
N PRO A 83 4.94 3.50 11.43
CA PRO A 83 5.62 3.92 12.64
C PRO A 83 5.21 3.08 13.86
N VAL A 84 6.14 2.85 14.76
CA VAL A 84 6.03 1.99 15.94
C VAL A 84 6.07 0.48 15.60
N PHE A 85 5.40 0.02 14.55
CA PHE A 85 5.44 -1.40 14.15
C PHE A 85 6.74 -1.77 13.47
N PHE A 86 7.18 -0.95 12.54
CA PHE A 86 8.43 -1.20 11.81
C PHE A 86 9.45 -0.10 12.08
N THR A 87 10.72 -0.52 12.09
CA THR A 87 11.83 0.44 12.14
C THR A 87 11.81 1.31 10.88
N PRO A 88 12.06 2.62 10.99
CA PRO A 88 12.28 3.47 9.84
C PRO A 88 13.41 2.94 8.96
N VAL A 89 13.31 3.12 7.65
CA VAL A 89 14.34 2.69 6.69
C VAL A 89 15.29 3.84 6.43
N LEU A 90 16.58 3.60 6.63
CA LEU A 90 17.63 4.54 6.21
C LEU A 90 18.00 4.27 4.75
N TYR A 91 17.77 5.25 3.88
CA TYR A 91 18.14 5.20 2.47
C TYR A 91 18.69 6.56 2.01
N ASN A 92 19.85 6.58 1.36
CA ASN A 92 20.54 7.79 0.90
C ASN A 92 20.61 8.89 1.99
N ASN A 93 21.05 8.54 3.19
CA ASN A 93 21.16 9.42 4.37
C ASN A 93 19.86 10.07 4.84
N CYS A 94 18.69 9.58 4.40
CA CYS A 94 17.38 10.01 4.86
C CYS A 94 16.64 8.85 5.52
N TYR A 95 15.89 9.14 6.58
CA TYR A 95 14.97 8.20 7.18
C TYR A 95 13.61 8.25 6.48
N TYR A 96 13.06 7.08 6.23
CA TYR A 96 11.77 6.91 5.59
C TYR A 96 10.82 6.09 6.45
N VAL A 97 9.56 6.43 6.36
CA VAL A 97 8.44 5.72 6.97
C VAL A 97 7.32 5.49 5.94
N ASP A 98 6.25 4.83 6.35
CA ASP A 98 5.11 4.48 5.50
C ASP A 98 4.59 5.65 4.67
N GLY A 99 4.33 5.38 3.40
CA GLY A 99 3.83 6.39 2.46
C GLY A 99 2.46 6.94 2.82
N SER A 100 1.64 6.16 3.52
CA SER A 100 0.28 6.55 3.92
C SER A 100 0.22 7.78 4.81
N ILE A 101 1.31 8.12 5.52
CA ILE A 101 1.38 9.32 6.37
C ILE A 101 1.24 10.61 5.55
N LYS A 102 1.78 10.64 4.34
CA LYS A 102 1.72 11.81 3.45
C LYS A 102 0.75 11.64 2.29
N ASN A 103 0.59 10.42 1.78
CA ASN A 103 -0.26 10.15 0.63
C ASN A 103 -0.69 8.68 0.61
N ASN A 104 -1.83 8.38 1.21
CA ASN A 104 -2.39 7.04 1.26
C ASN A 104 -3.21 6.67 -0.01
N PHE A 105 -3.55 7.66 -0.83
CA PHE A 105 -4.27 7.47 -2.09
C PHE A 105 -3.60 8.26 -3.21
N PRO A 106 -2.51 7.74 -3.81
CA PRO A 106 -1.62 8.48 -4.71
C PRO A 106 -2.19 8.68 -6.13
N ILE A 107 -3.48 8.91 -6.25
CA ILE A 107 -4.22 9.04 -7.52
C ILE A 107 -3.73 10.18 -8.41
N LYS A 108 -3.16 11.24 -7.83
CA LYS A 108 -2.60 12.38 -8.56
C LYS A 108 -1.46 12.02 -9.52
N TYR A 109 -0.83 10.86 -9.32
CA TYR A 109 0.22 10.33 -10.21
C TYR A 109 -0.32 9.43 -11.30
N CYS A 110 -1.62 9.22 -11.35
CA CYS A 110 -2.29 8.35 -12.29
C CYS A 110 -3.19 9.13 -13.24
N ASN A 111 -3.48 8.55 -14.41
CA ASN A 111 -4.45 9.13 -15.32
C ASN A 111 -5.87 8.82 -14.82
N LYS A 112 -6.62 9.84 -14.43
CA LYS A 112 -7.95 9.68 -13.83
C LYS A 112 -8.97 8.92 -14.70
N TYR A 113 -8.82 8.98 -16.03
CA TYR A 113 -9.75 8.36 -16.97
C TYR A 113 -9.49 6.87 -17.21
N THR A 114 -8.27 6.41 -16.94
CA THR A 114 -7.84 5.02 -17.21
C THR A 114 -7.46 4.28 -15.96
N THR A 115 -7.67 4.89 -14.78
CA THR A 115 -7.27 4.33 -13.49
C THR A 115 -8.48 3.84 -12.73
N ILE A 116 -8.35 2.67 -12.10
CA ILE A 116 -9.27 2.18 -11.09
C ILE A 116 -8.61 2.41 -9.74
N GLY A 117 -9.20 3.29 -8.94
CA GLY A 117 -8.80 3.50 -7.56
C GLY A 117 -9.38 2.40 -6.66
N LEU A 118 -8.55 1.81 -5.81
CA LEU A 118 -9.00 0.95 -4.72
C LEU A 118 -8.81 1.67 -3.40
N TYR A 119 -9.90 1.99 -2.73
CA TYR A 119 -9.88 2.74 -1.49
C TYR A 119 -10.56 1.98 -0.37
N VAL A 120 -9.82 1.73 0.71
CA VAL A 120 -10.37 1.13 1.92
C VAL A 120 -10.66 2.24 2.92
N ARG A 121 -11.94 2.47 3.21
CA ARG A 121 -12.38 3.48 4.16
C ARG A 121 -12.54 2.88 5.54
N ASN A 122 -11.94 3.49 6.53
CA ASN A 122 -12.20 3.13 7.91
C ASN A 122 -13.47 3.86 8.38
N ASN A 123 -14.54 3.13 8.68
CA ASN A 123 -15.74 3.74 9.27
C ASN A 123 -15.48 3.98 10.76
N ASN A 124 -15.03 5.18 11.08
CA ASN A 124 -14.77 5.61 12.45
C ASN A 124 -16.04 5.75 13.31
N ASP A 125 -17.23 5.38 12.79
CA ASP A 125 -18.52 5.42 13.53
C ASP A 125 -18.54 4.44 14.73
N THR A 126 -17.53 3.60 14.86
CA THR A 126 -17.31 2.76 16.05
C THR A 126 -15.95 3.09 16.66
N CYS A 127 -15.75 4.33 17.07
CA CYS A 127 -14.66 4.63 18.00
C CYS A 127 -14.88 3.79 19.25
N ASN A 128 -14.10 2.72 19.42
CA ASN A 128 -13.86 2.20 20.75
C ASN A 128 -13.20 3.34 21.52
N ASN A 129 -13.95 3.99 22.41
CA ASN A 129 -13.49 5.12 23.21
C ASN A 129 -12.42 4.72 24.26
N GLU A 130 -11.86 3.53 24.16
CA GLU A 130 -10.83 3.04 25.06
C GLU A 130 -9.45 3.21 24.44
N ILE A 131 -8.74 4.20 24.92
CA ILE A 131 -7.30 4.33 24.69
C ILE A 131 -6.61 3.25 25.52
N SER A 132 -6.27 2.13 24.89
CA SER A 132 -5.67 0.97 25.57
C SER A 132 -4.15 1.08 25.75
N SER A 133 -3.48 1.93 24.96
CA SER A 133 -2.03 2.08 25.01
C SER A 133 -1.56 3.37 24.31
N ILE A 134 -0.33 3.80 24.60
CA ILE A 134 0.31 4.92 23.89
C ILE A 134 0.44 4.65 22.39
N VAL A 135 0.61 3.39 22.02
CA VAL A 135 0.66 2.95 20.62
C VAL A 135 -0.67 3.22 19.92
N SER A 136 -1.81 2.96 20.59
CA SER A 136 -3.14 3.23 20.03
C SER A 136 -3.38 4.73 19.80
N ILE A 137 -2.81 5.59 20.66
CA ILE A 137 -2.88 7.05 20.46
C ILE A 137 -2.08 7.46 19.23
N ILE A 138 -0.82 7.01 19.10
CA ILE A 138 0.05 7.36 17.97
C ILE A 138 -0.59 6.92 16.65
N LEU A 139 -1.12 5.71 16.61
CA LEU A 139 -1.81 5.18 15.42
C LEU A 139 -3.11 5.91 15.13
N GLY A 140 -3.86 6.27 16.16
CA GLY A 140 -5.07 7.09 16.01
C GLY A 140 -4.75 8.44 15.38
N CYS A 141 -3.70 9.13 15.86
CA CYS A 141 -3.24 10.39 15.28
C CYS A 141 -2.78 10.22 13.81
N ALA A 142 -2.01 9.17 13.52
CA ALA A 142 -1.57 8.88 12.15
C ALA A 142 -2.76 8.62 11.21
N ASN A 143 -3.77 7.89 11.67
CA ASN A 143 -5.00 7.63 10.92
C ASN A 143 -5.82 8.91 10.66
N ILE A 144 -5.96 9.79 11.66
CA ILE A 144 -6.66 11.08 11.50
C ILE A 144 -5.96 11.94 10.44
N ILE A 145 -4.62 11.99 10.47
CA ILE A 145 -3.84 12.74 9.48
C ILE A 145 -4.02 12.12 8.08
N ALA A 146 -3.90 10.81 7.95
CA ALA A 146 -4.06 10.10 6.69
C ALA A 146 -5.48 10.31 6.10
N ASP A 147 -6.52 10.19 6.90
CA ASP A 147 -7.91 10.41 6.46
C ASP A 147 -8.14 11.85 5.97
N THR A 148 -7.57 12.83 6.66
CA THR A 148 -7.69 14.25 6.26
C THR A 148 -7.06 14.49 4.88
N ILE A 149 -5.97 13.83 4.57
CA ILE A 149 -5.28 13.94 3.28
C ILE A 149 -6.06 13.20 2.19
N ASN A 150 -6.54 12.00 2.46
CA ASN A 150 -7.24 11.14 1.51
C ASN A 150 -8.54 11.75 1.00
N HIS A 151 -9.33 12.39 1.87
CA HIS A 151 -10.58 13.03 1.46
C HIS A 151 -10.40 14.11 0.41
N LYS A 152 -9.23 14.72 0.30
CA LYS A 152 -8.92 15.74 -0.70
C LYS A 152 -8.73 15.18 -2.11
N ASP A 153 -8.25 13.98 -2.23
CA ASP A 153 -7.81 13.42 -3.51
C ASP A 153 -8.78 12.38 -4.11
N ILE A 154 -9.75 11.88 -3.33
CA ILE A 154 -10.73 10.89 -3.80
C ILE A 154 -11.50 11.38 -5.03
N HIS A 155 -11.85 12.67 -5.10
CA HIS A 155 -12.57 13.26 -6.23
C HIS A 155 -11.75 13.34 -7.53
N LEU A 156 -10.44 13.10 -7.44
CA LEU A 156 -9.56 13.06 -8.62
C LEU A 156 -9.64 11.75 -9.40
N CYS A 157 -10.38 10.75 -8.91
CA CYS A 157 -10.56 9.47 -9.59
C CYS A 157 -12.03 9.25 -9.92
N ASP A 158 -12.35 9.09 -11.20
CA ASP A 158 -13.73 8.87 -11.65
C ASP A 158 -14.21 7.43 -11.39
N THR A 159 -13.27 6.49 -11.22
CA THR A 159 -13.55 5.06 -11.11
C THR A 159 -12.94 4.49 -9.84
N ILE A 160 -13.72 4.41 -8.75
CA ILE A 160 -13.25 3.97 -7.44
C ILE A 160 -14.03 2.75 -6.96
N ILE A 161 -13.28 1.73 -6.51
CA ILE A 161 -13.82 0.65 -5.68
C ILE A 161 -13.62 1.05 -4.23
N GLN A 162 -14.67 1.57 -3.61
CA GLN A 162 -14.63 1.90 -2.19
C GLN A 162 -15.07 0.69 -1.39
N ILE A 163 -14.20 0.25 -0.48
CA ILE A 163 -14.50 -0.81 0.48
C ILE A 163 -14.72 -0.13 1.83
N ASP A 164 -15.99 -0.05 2.22
CA ASP A 164 -16.35 0.47 3.54
C ASP A 164 -16.00 -0.55 4.59
N ASN A 165 -15.36 -0.07 5.62
CA ASN A 165 -14.68 -0.91 6.53
C ASN A 165 -15.53 -1.79 7.36
N TYR A 166 -14.96 -2.76 7.43
CA TYR A 166 -14.90 -3.88 8.30
C TYR A 166 -14.20 -3.56 9.64
N LYS A 167 -14.88 -3.88 10.73
CA LYS A 167 -14.52 -3.62 12.14
C LYS A 167 -13.19 -4.24 12.62
N HIS A 168 -12.12 -4.20 11.83
CA HIS A 168 -10.82 -4.70 12.24
C HIS A 168 -9.82 -3.57 12.40
N GLU A 169 -9.04 -3.66 13.47
CA GLU A 169 -7.88 -2.79 13.68
C GLU A 169 -6.93 -2.91 12.48
N MET A 170 -6.55 -1.77 11.89
CA MET A 170 -5.68 -1.73 10.70
C MET A 170 -4.31 -2.39 10.94
N VAL A 171 -3.95 -2.61 12.17
CA VAL A 171 -2.65 -3.13 12.61
C VAL A 171 -2.74 -4.49 13.30
N ASN A 172 -3.86 -5.18 13.20
CA ASN A 172 -3.96 -6.55 13.65
C ASN A 172 -3.44 -7.49 12.56
N PHE A 173 -2.26 -8.06 12.77
CA PHE A 173 -1.63 -9.00 11.83
C PHE A 173 -1.98 -10.47 12.12
N ASP A 174 -2.64 -10.76 13.27
CA ASP A 174 -2.99 -12.11 13.71
C ASP A 174 -4.39 -12.52 13.25
N PHE A 175 -4.63 -12.44 11.95
CA PHE A 175 -5.89 -12.91 11.40
C PHE A 175 -5.99 -14.43 11.38
N THR A 176 -7.07 -14.96 11.95
CA THR A 176 -7.43 -16.37 11.77
C THR A 176 -7.76 -16.65 10.28
N ILE A 177 -7.70 -17.92 9.88
CA ILE A 177 -8.09 -18.35 8.52
C ILE A 177 -9.53 -17.91 8.21
N ASP A 178 -10.45 -18.06 9.18
CA ASP A 178 -11.84 -17.65 9.01
C ASP A 178 -11.97 -16.13 8.74
N THR A 179 -11.22 -15.32 9.47
CA THR A 179 -11.19 -13.85 9.25
C THR A 179 -10.64 -13.52 7.86
N LYS A 180 -9.54 -14.16 7.43
CA LYS A 180 -8.99 -13.99 6.08
C LYS A 180 -10.00 -14.34 5.00
N MET A 181 -10.73 -15.45 5.18
CA MET A 181 -11.78 -15.87 4.25
C MET A 181 -12.97 -14.91 4.20
N LYS A 182 -13.35 -14.32 5.34
CA LYS A 182 -14.39 -13.29 5.39
C LYS A 182 -13.96 -12.02 4.64
N LEU A 183 -12.71 -11.59 4.82
CA LEU A 183 -12.15 -10.43 4.09
C LEU A 183 -12.10 -10.67 2.58
N LEU A 184 -11.68 -11.86 2.13
CA LEU A 184 -11.69 -12.22 0.72
C LEU A 184 -13.10 -12.19 0.13
N LYS A 185 -14.09 -12.76 0.84
CA LYS A 185 -15.51 -12.72 0.42
C LYS A 185 -16.03 -11.29 0.35
N LEU A 186 -15.64 -10.43 1.30
CA LEU A 186 -16.01 -9.02 1.31
C LEU A 186 -15.44 -8.30 0.10
N GLY A 187 -14.13 -8.43 -0.16
CA GLY A 187 -13.49 -7.84 -1.34
C GLY A 187 -14.15 -8.30 -2.65
N HIS A 188 -14.43 -9.61 -2.78
CA HIS A 188 -15.16 -10.15 -3.93
C HIS A 188 -16.55 -9.52 -4.10
N LYS A 189 -17.30 -9.33 -3.00
CA LYS A 189 -18.62 -8.68 -3.03
C LYS A 189 -18.54 -7.25 -3.58
N TYR A 190 -17.57 -6.44 -3.10
CA TYR A 190 -17.40 -5.07 -3.56
C TYR A 190 -16.95 -5.00 -5.04
N ALA A 191 -15.99 -5.85 -5.43
CA ALA A 191 -15.55 -5.93 -6.82
C ALA A 191 -16.70 -6.33 -7.76
N LYS A 192 -17.51 -7.33 -7.38
CA LYS A 192 -18.66 -7.79 -8.16
C LYS A 192 -19.73 -6.70 -8.30
N LYS A 193 -20.00 -5.96 -7.21
CA LYS A 193 -20.91 -4.80 -7.26
C LYS A 193 -20.39 -3.75 -8.22
N PHE A 194 -19.12 -3.36 -8.08
CA PHE A 194 -18.48 -2.39 -8.93
C PHE A 194 -18.56 -2.76 -10.43
N ILE A 195 -18.22 -4.00 -10.78
CA ILE A 195 -18.31 -4.48 -12.18
C ILE A 195 -19.74 -4.40 -12.72
N LYS A 196 -20.74 -4.70 -11.87
CA LYS A 196 -22.16 -4.64 -12.26
C LYS A 196 -22.63 -3.22 -12.53
N ASP A 197 -22.09 -2.25 -11.79
CA ASP A 197 -22.48 -0.84 -11.87
C ASP A 197 -21.70 -0.09 -12.97
N LEU A 198 -20.65 -0.71 -13.54
CA LEU A 198 -19.85 -0.11 -14.62
C LEU A 198 -20.63 -0.06 -15.95
N PRO A 199 -20.52 1.04 -16.70
CA PRO A 199 -21.03 1.09 -18.07
C PRO A 199 -20.41 -0.03 -18.94
N ARG A 200 -21.23 -0.73 -19.72
CA ARG A 200 -20.84 -1.95 -20.46
C ARG A 200 -19.59 -1.75 -21.34
N LYS A 201 -19.43 -0.57 -21.94
CA LYS A 201 -18.25 -0.23 -22.77
C LYS A 201 -16.96 -0.17 -21.95
N ILE A 202 -17.02 0.34 -20.72
CA ILE A 202 -15.87 0.44 -19.80
C ILE A 202 -15.53 -0.96 -19.26
N CYS A 203 -16.53 -1.77 -18.94
CA CYS A 203 -16.33 -3.17 -18.54
C CYS A 203 -15.53 -3.96 -19.58
N ILE A 204 -15.92 -3.87 -20.85
CA ILE A 204 -15.24 -4.58 -21.95
C ILE A 204 -13.78 -4.11 -22.08
N ALA A 205 -13.53 -2.81 -22.03
CA ALA A 205 -12.18 -2.25 -22.15
C ALA A 205 -11.27 -2.69 -20.99
N ILE A 206 -11.80 -2.71 -19.76
CA ILE A 206 -11.07 -3.17 -18.58
C ILE A 206 -10.81 -4.68 -18.65
N ILE A 207 -11.80 -5.48 -19.02
CA ILE A 207 -11.66 -6.94 -19.14
C ILE A 207 -10.62 -7.28 -20.22
N ASN A 208 -10.69 -6.66 -21.38
CA ASN A 208 -9.71 -6.89 -22.46
C ASN A 208 -8.29 -6.54 -21.98
N LYS A 209 -8.11 -5.40 -21.30
CA LYS A 209 -6.81 -5.02 -20.76
C LYS A 209 -6.30 -6.00 -19.71
N ILE A 210 -7.17 -6.50 -18.83
CA ILE A 210 -6.80 -7.51 -17.83
C ILE A 210 -6.41 -8.83 -18.53
N ILE A 211 -7.15 -9.24 -19.56
CA ILE A 211 -6.84 -10.44 -20.36
C ILE A 211 -5.50 -10.28 -21.05
N ASP A 212 -5.25 -9.15 -21.72
CA ASP A 212 -3.98 -8.85 -22.37
C ASP A 212 -2.81 -8.85 -21.36
N ASP A 213 -3.03 -8.26 -20.19
CA ASP A 213 -2.05 -8.22 -19.11
C ASP A 213 -1.75 -9.63 -18.54
N VAL A 214 -2.76 -10.49 -18.42
CA VAL A 214 -2.60 -11.88 -17.96
C VAL A 214 -1.94 -12.74 -19.05
N CYS A 215 -2.35 -12.60 -20.30
CA CYS A 215 -1.75 -13.36 -21.42
C CYS A 215 -0.29 -12.99 -21.67
N ASN A 216 0.09 -11.73 -21.45
CA ASN A 216 1.48 -11.29 -21.53
C ASN A 216 2.32 -11.64 -20.31
N PHE A 217 1.71 -12.23 -19.26
CA PHE A 217 2.34 -12.57 -17.99
C PHE A 217 2.63 -14.07 -17.84
N ILE A 218 2.09 -14.89 -18.75
CA ILE A 218 2.34 -16.34 -18.89
C ILE A 218 3.41 -16.56 -19.95
#